data_42bc98ddde95a8d53d9e59ad1bb2d08f
#
_entry.id   42bc98ddde95a8d53d9e59ad1bb2d08f
#
_cell.length_a   1.000
_cell.length_b   1.000
_cell.length_c   1.000
_cell.angle_alpha   90.00
_cell.angle_beta   90.00
_cell.angle_gamma   90.00
#
_symmetry.space_group_name_H-M   'P 1'
#
loop_
_entity.id
_entity.type
_entity.pdbx_description
1 polymer ?
#
loop_
_entity_poly.entity_id
_entity_poly.type
_entity_poly.pdbx_seq_one_letter_code
_entity_poly.pdbx_strand_id
1 'polypeptide(L)'
;MELEVLRKDMVAAMKAKDKVTKEAVSSLISAVKKVAIDEGCRDEIKSDLVDRVILKELKTVKEQLDTCPESREDLKAEYQARYDVIAKYAPNRWMQQR
;
A
#
# COMPACT_ATOMS: atom_id res chain seq x y z
N MET A 1 7.38 -9.58 -1.64
CA MET A 1 7.80 -8.33 -2.26
C MET A 1 8.81 -7.60 -1.41
N GLU A 2 9.79 -6.99 -2.03
CA GLU A 2 10.84 -6.32 -1.30
C GLU A 2 10.58 -4.82 -1.16
N LEU A 3 11.01 -4.26 -0.03
CA LEU A 3 10.85 -2.85 0.24
C LEU A 3 11.53 -1.99 -0.82
N GLU A 4 12.65 -2.47 -1.35
CA GLU A 4 13.39 -1.74 -2.36
C GLU A 4 12.58 -1.48 -3.61
N VAL A 5 11.72 -2.43 -3.99
CA VAL A 5 10.83 -2.27 -5.13
C VAL A 5 9.88 -1.09 -4.90
N LEU A 6 9.35 -1.00 -3.70
CA LEU A 6 8.46 0.11 -3.34
C LEU A 6 9.18 1.44 -3.44
N ARG A 7 10.43 1.50 -3.00
CA ARG A 7 11.20 2.72 -3.07
C ARG A 7 11.45 3.16 -4.50
N LYS A 8 11.79 2.21 -5.37
CA LYS A 8 12.01 2.50 -6.77
C LYS A 8 10.74 3.01 -7.44
N ASP A 9 9.62 2.39 -7.13
CA ASP A 9 8.34 2.79 -7.69
C ASP A 9 7.94 4.18 -7.20
N MET A 10 8.25 4.50 -5.94
CA MET A 10 7.97 5.83 -5.41
C MET A 10 8.75 6.90 -6.17
N VAL A 11 10.03 6.63 -6.43
CA VAL A 11 10.85 7.57 -7.19
C VAL A 11 10.32 7.73 -8.60
N ALA A 12 9.94 6.61 -9.23
CA ALA A 12 9.38 6.65 -10.57
C ALA A 12 8.09 7.47 -10.61
N ALA A 13 7.24 7.30 -9.58
CA ALA A 13 6.00 8.07 -9.50
C ALA A 13 6.27 9.55 -9.33
N MET A 14 7.30 9.89 -8.55
CA MET A 14 7.69 11.29 -8.39
C MET A 14 8.13 11.90 -9.71
N LYS A 15 8.91 11.16 -10.48
CA LYS A 15 9.38 11.64 -11.79
C LYS A 15 8.24 11.77 -12.78
N ALA A 16 7.27 10.87 -12.69
CA ALA A 16 6.10 10.90 -13.56
C ALA A 16 5.05 11.88 -13.08
N LYS A 17 5.27 12.50 -11.93
CA LYS A 17 4.32 13.41 -11.30
C LYS A 17 2.99 12.72 -10.98
N ASP A 18 3.05 11.43 -10.68
CA ASP A 18 1.89 10.64 -10.31
C ASP A 18 1.71 10.70 -8.81
N LYS A 19 1.01 11.73 -8.38
CA LYS A 19 0.83 12.01 -6.95
C LYS A 19 0.12 10.87 -6.22
N VAL A 20 -0.89 10.29 -6.84
CA VAL A 20 -1.66 9.22 -6.20
C VAL A 20 -0.78 7.99 -5.94
N THR A 21 -0.05 7.56 -6.95
CA THR A 21 0.85 6.41 -6.80
C THR A 21 1.94 6.69 -5.76
N LYS A 22 2.50 7.89 -5.81
CA LYS A 22 3.53 8.30 -4.86
C LYS A 22 3.01 8.21 -3.42
N GLU A 23 1.83 8.76 -3.17
CA GLU A 23 1.26 8.75 -1.84
C GLU A 23 0.95 7.34 -1.36
N ALA A 24 0.38 6.51 -2.23
CA ALA A 24 0.06 5.13 -1.87
C ALA A 24 1.32 4.34 -1.53
N VAL A 25 2.34 4.44 -2.37
CA VAL A 25 3.60 3.71 -2.14
C VAL A 25 4.30 4.24 -0.90
N SER A 26 4.31 5.55 -0.71
CA SER A 26 4.91 6.16 0.48
C SER A 26 4.23 5.67 1.74
N SER A 27 2.91 5.55 1.72
CA SER A 27 2.13 5.01 2.83
C SER A 27 2.55 3.58 3.15
N LEU A 28 2.73 2.76 2.11
CA LEU A 28 3.16 1.38 2.29
C LEU A 28 4.55 1.31 2.92
N ILE A 29 5.46 2.13 2.45
CA ILE A 29 6.82 2.15 2.98
C ILE A 29 6.81 2.55 4.46
N SER A 30 6.05 3.58 4.81
CA SER A 30 5.94 4.03 6.19
C SER A 30 5.36 2.94 7.08
N ALA A 31 4.31 2.25 6.59
CA ALA A 31 3.69 1.17 7.36
C ALA A 31 4.66 0.03 7.57
N VAL A 32 5.41 -0.35 6.55
CA VAL A 32 6.41 -1.42 6.66
C VAL A 32 7.46 -1.08 7.70
N LYS A 33 7.98 0.14 7.64
CA LYS A 33 8.99 0.58 8.60
C LYS A 33 8.46 0.58 10.02
N LYS A 34 7.23 1.03 10.20
CA LYS A 34 6.60 1.07 11.52
C LYS A 34 6.48 -0.33 12.11
N VAL A 35 5.99 -1.28 11.32
CA VAL A 35 5.85 -2.66 11.77
C VAL A 35 7.23 -3.27 12.06
N ALA A 36 8.21 -2.97 11.22
CA ALA A 36 9.57 -3.49 11.41
C ALA A 36 10.16 -3.00 12.74
N ILE A 37 9.92 -1.74 13.08
CA ILE A 37 10.37 -1.19 14.35
C ILE A 37 9.67 -1.88 15.51
N ASP A 38 8.35 -2.08 15.39
CA ASP A 38 7.57 -2.73 16.44
C ASP A 38 8.02 -4.17 16.67
N GLU A 39 8.42 -4.86 15.61
CA GLU A 39 8.87 -6.25 15.71
C GLU A 39 10.36 -6.38 15.97
N GLY A 40 11.07 -5.26 16.03
CA GLY A 40 12.50 -5.28 16.30
C GLY A 40 13.36 -5.74 15.14
N CYS A 41 12.84 -5.69 13.92
CA CYS A 41 13.58 -6.11 12.73
C CYS A 41 13.82 -4.97 11.75
N ARG A 42 13.98 -3.78 12.28
CA ARG A 42 14.16 -2.58 11.45
C ARG A 42 15.32 -2.69 10.46
N ASP A 43 16.40 -3.34 10.88
CA ASP A 43 17.59 -3.47 10.06
C ASP A 43 17.48 -4.59 9.02
N GLU A 44 16.51 -5.47 9.19
CA GLU A 44 16.37 -6.62 8.32
C GLU A 44 14.90 -6.84 7.98
N ILE A 45 14.41 -6.03 7.05
CA ILE A 45 13.01 -6.10 6.62
C ILE A 45 12.89 -7.16 5.52
N LYS A 46 12.19 -8.25 5.84
CA LYS A 46 12.03 -9.36 4.91
C LYS A 46 10.82 -9.15 4.01
N SER A 47 10.83 -9.82 2.87
CA SER A 47 9.73 -9.71 1.92
C SER A 47 8.40 -10.18 2.54
N ASP A 48 8.44 -11.17 3.42
CA ASP A 48 7.23 -11.64 4.09
C ASP A 48 6.57 -10.54 4.90
N LEU A 49 7.38 -9.74 5.57
CA LEU A 49 6.88 -8.62 6.34
C LEU A 49 6.20 -7.60 5.44
N VAL A 50 6.84 -7.30 4.32
CA VAL A 50 6.28 -6.35 3.35
C VAL A 50 4.96 -6.86 2.81
N ASP A 51 4.89 -8.15 2.47
CA ASP A 51 3.66 -8.76 1.96
C ASP A 51 2.53 -8.67 2.97
N ARG A 52 2.81 -8.95 4.24
CA ARG A 52 1.80 -8.86 5.29
C ARG A 52 1.27 -7.44 5.45
N VAL A 53 2.17 -6.47 5.40
CA VAL A 53 1.79 -5.06 5.52
C VAL A 53 0.94 -4.63 4.33
N ILE A 54 1.33 -5.05 3.13
CA ILE A 54 0.55 -4.72 1.94
C ILE A 54 -0.86 -5.26 2.03
N LEU A 55 -1.03 -6.52 2.44
CA LEU A 55 -2.35 -7.12 2.58
C LEU A 55 -3.17 -6.40 3.63
N LYS A 56 -2.54 -6.03 4.74
CA LYS A 56 -3.22 -5.30 5.80
C LYS A 56 -3.69 -3.93 5.33
N GLU A 57 -2.83 -3.22 4.62
CA GLU A 57 -3.18 -1.90 4.10
C GLU A 57 -4.26 -1.99 3.04
N LEU A 58 -4.20 -3.01 2.22
CA LEU A 58 -5.22 -3.25 1.20
C LEU A 58 -6.59 -3.41 1.85
N LYS A 59 -6.65 -4.21 2.91
CA LYS A 59 -7.89 -4.43 3.64
C LYS A 59 -8.39 -3.14 4.29
N THR A 60 -7.47 -2.38 4.88
CA THR A 60 -7.83 -1.13 5.54
C THR A 60 -8.41 -0.13 4.55
N VAL A 61 -7.78 0.01 3.39
CA VAL A 61 -8.27 0.94 2.37
C VAL A 61 -9.62 0.49 1.84
N LYS A 62 -9.80 -0.82 1.67
CA LYS A 62 -11.08 -1.35 1.22
C LYS A 62 -12.19 -1.03 2.19
N GLU A 63 -11.92 -1.16 3.49
CA GLU A 63 -12.90 -0.82 4.52
C GLU A 63 -13.23 0.67 4.46
N GLN A 64 -12.23 1.51 4.28
CA GLN A 64 -12.46 2.94 4.16
C GLN A 64 -13.30 3.25 2.93
N LEU A 65 -13.03 2.57 1.83
CA LEU A 65 -13.79 2.75 0.60
C LEU A 65 -15.25 2.33 0.79
N ASP A 66 -15.48 1.19 1.44
CA ASP A 66 -16.82 0.66 1.67
C ASP A 66 -17.65 1.55 2.59
N THR A 67 -17.01 2.20 3.55
CA THR A 67 -17.71 3.05 4.52
C THR A 67 -17.72 4.51 4.10
N CYS A 68 -17.10 4.85 2.99
CA CYS A 68 -17.06 6.22 2.52
C CYS A 68 -18.45 6.66 2.04
N PRO A 69 -18.94 7.84 2.48
CA PRO A 69 -20.25 8.33 2.03
C PRO A 69 -20.25 8.58 0.52
N GLU A 70 -21.35 8.25 -0.12
CA GLU A 70 -21.48 8.47 -1.55
C GLU A 70 -21.42 9.94 -1.93
N SER A 71 -21.79 10.82 -1.00
CA SER A 71 -21.73 12.26 -1.23
C SER A 71 -20.30 12.79 -1.30
N ARG A 72 -19.34 12.01 -0.86
CA ARG A 72 -17.92 12.39 -0.89
C ARG A 72 -17.20 11.68 -2.03
N GLU A 73 -17.56 12.04 -3.24
CA GLU A 73 -16.97 11.42 -4.43
C GLU A 73 -15.46 11.66 -4.52
N ASP A 74 -14.99 12.79 -4.04
CA ASP A 74 -13.58 13.13 -4.05
C ASP A 74 -12.78 12.15 -3.19
N LEU A 75 -13.26 11.86 -1.98
CA LEU A 75 -12.61 10.90 -1.09
C LEU A 75 -12.71 9.49 -1.64
N LYS A 76 -13.86 9.16 -2.17
CA LYS A 76 -14.08 7.82 -2.71
C LYS A 76 -13.15 7.54 -3.87
N ALA A 77 -12.97 8.50 -4.76
CA ALA A 77 -12.05 8.37 -5.89
C ALA A 77 -10.61 8.20 -5.40
N GLU A 78 -10.23 8.95 -4.38
CA GLU A 78 -8.89 8.87 -3.83
C GLU A 78 -8.63 7.51 -3.20
N TYR A 79 -9.59 6.99 -2.42
CA TYR A 79 -9.44 5.68 -1.81
C TYR A 79 -9.40 4.58 -2.87
N GLN A 80 -10.23 4.71 -3.90
CA GLN A 80 -10.25 3.73 -4.98
C GLN A 80 -8.91 3.70 -5.71
N ALA A 81 -8.36 4.86 -6.01
CA ALA A 81 -7.06 4.95 -6.68
C ALA A 81 -5.95 4.33 -5.82
N ARG A 82 -5.99 4.61 -4.52
CA ARG A 82 -5.02 4.05 -3.59
C ARG A 82 -5.17 2.53 -3.51
N TYR A 83 -6.40 2.06 -3.45
CA TYR A 83 -6.67 0.62 -3.44
C TYR A 83 -6.08 -0.05 -4.67
N ASP A 84 -6.29 0.54 -5.84
CA ASP A 84 -5.79 -0.01 -7.09
C ASP A 84 -4.27 -0.12 -7.10
N VAL A 85 -3.59 0.91 -6.60
CA VAL A 85 -2.14 0.91 -6.53
C VAL A 85 -1.64 -0.18 -5.58
N ILE A 86 -2.22 -0.25 -4.40
CA ILE A 86 -1.81 -1.23 -3.40
C ILE A 86 -2.09 -2.65 -3.89
N ALA A 87 -3.21 -2.84 -4.58
CA ALA A 87 -3.58 -4.15 -5.11
C ALA A 87 -2.54 -4.69 -6.10
N LYS A 88 -1.85 -3.82 -6.81
CA LYS A 88 -0.82 -4.24 -7.75
C LYS A 88 0.33 -4.94 -7.04
N TYR A 89 0.58 -4.60 -5.80
CA TYR A 89 1.67 -5.17 -5.02
C TYR A 89 1.24 -6.36 -4.18
N ALA A 90 -0.07 -6.59 -4.06
CA ALA A 90 -0.57 -7.69 -3.24
C ALA A 90 -0.18 -9.03 -3.85
N PRO A 91 0.19 -10.01 -3.00
CA PRO A 91 0.53 -11.34 -3.51
C PRO A 91 -0.63 -11.98 -4.25
N ASN A 92 -0.34 -12.72 -5.30
CA ASN A 92 -1.38 -13.39 -6.09
C ASN A 92 -2.21 -14.35 -5.26
N ARG A 93 -1.63 -14.91 -4.21
CA ARG A 93 -2.35 -15.83 -3.33
C ARG A 93 -3.61 -15.20 -2.76
N TRP A 94 -3.52 -13.92 -2.44
CA TRP A 94 -4.66 -13.18 -1.91
C TRP A 94 -5.82 -13.18 -2.88
N MET A 95 -5.53 -13.06 -4.17
CA MET A 95 -6.56 -12.96 -5.19
C MET A 95 -7.20 -14.31 -5.53
N GLN A 96 -6.54 -15.39 -5.18
CA GLN A 96 -7.03 -16.73 -5.49
C GLN A 96 -7.98 -17.29 -4.44
N GLN A 97 -8.10 -16.61 -3.35
CA GLN A 97 -8.99 -17.04 -2.29
C GLN A 97 -10.40 -16.53 -2.53
N ARG A 98 -11.18 -17.33 -3.10
CA ARG A 98 -12.55 -16.93 -3.35
C ARG A 98 -13.50 -18.03 -3.29
#